data_5394e3157672a81c9a3d84aeb93ad789
#
_entry.id   5394e3157672a81c9a3d84aeb93ad789
#
_cell.length_a   1.000
_cell.length_b   1.000
_cell.length_c   1.000
_cell.angle_alpha   90.00
_cell.angle_beta   90.00
_cell.angle_gamma   90.00
#
_symmetry.space_group_name_H-M   'P 1'
#
loop_
_entity.id
_entity.type
_entity.pdbx_description
1 polymer ?
#
loop_
_entity_poly.entity_id
_entity_poly.type
_entity_poly.pdbx_seq_one_letter_code
_entity_poly.pdbx_strand_id
1 'polypeptide(L)' 'EPPAHVENEAYLFRVIRSAFSQRRKTLPNPLSGALSLTKEQVAAALTVCGLSPTARAEELTLSQFISLANTLYEVRHG' A
#
# COMPACT_ATOMS: atom_id res chain seq x y z
N GLU A 1 6.98 -16.94 -11.27
CA GLU A 1 7.55 -15.65 -11.55
C GLU A 1 6.83 -14.51 -10.85
N PRO A 2 7.56 -13.64 -10.18
CA PRO A 2 6.91 -12.52 -9.52
C PRO A 2 6.35 -11.54 -10.55
N PRO A 3 5.11 -11.06 -10.33
CA PRO A 3 4.46 -10.15 -11.27
C PRO A 3 5.07 -8.75 -11.28
N ALA A 4 5.83 -8.41 -10.25
CA ALA A 4 6.44 -7.09 -10.14
C ALA A 4 7.69 -7.17 -9.29
N HIS A 5 8.60 -6.22 -9.50
CA HIS A 5 9.80 -6.13 -8.68
C HIS A 5 9.45 -5.61 -7.28
N VAL A 6 10.01 -6.26 -6.26
CA VAL A 6 9.81 -5.87 -4.86
C VAL A 6 11.05 -5.12 -4.38
N GLU A 7 10.88 -3.83 -4.12
CA GLU A 7 11.98 -2.99 -3.63
C GLU A 7 12.45 -3.42 -2.23
N ASN A 8 11.50 -3.77 -1.37
CA ASN A 8 11.81 -4.15 0.01
C ASN A 8 10.72 -5.09 0.50
N GLU A 9 11.09 -6.37 0.67
CA GLU A 9 10.13 -7.39 1.09
C GLU A 9 9.56 -7.12 2.48
N ALA A 10 10.40 -6.66 3.41
CA ALA A 10 9.92 -6.35 4.75
C ALA A 10 8.88 -5.23 4.73
N TYR A 11 9.09 -4.24 3.88
CA TYR A 11 8.14 -3.15 3.72
C TYR A 11 6.83 -3.66 3.10
N LEU A 12 6.93 -4.53 2.09
CA LEU A 12 5.78 -5.14 1.46
C LEU A 12 4.93 -5.90 2.48
N PHE A 13 5.57 -6.73 3.31
CA PHE A 13 4.86 -7.47 4.35
C PHE A 13 4.20 -6.53 5.35
N ARG A 14 4.87 -5.45 5.70
CA ARG A 14 4.29 -4.45 6.61
C ARG A 14 3.04 -3.82 6.00
N VAL A 15 3.09 -3.49 4.72
CA VAL A 15 1.94 -2.93 4.01
C VAL A 15 0.78 -3.91 4.03
N ILE A 16 1.04 -5.16 3.67
CA ILE A 16 -0.01 -6.19 3.61
C ILE A 16 -0.61 -6.42 5.00
N ARG A 17 0.21 -6.60 6.02
CA ARG A 17 -0.27 -6.84 7.38
C ARG A 17 -1.11 -5.67 7.90
N SER A 18 -0.63 -4.45 7.65
CA SER A 18 -1.35 -3.26 8.10
C SER A 18 -2.69 -3.13 7.38
N ALA A 19 -2.70 -3.41 6.09
CA ALA A 19 -3.92 -3.33 5.31
C ALA A 19 -4.97 -4.32 5.81
N PHE A 20 -4.56 -5.57 6.06
CA PHE A 20 -5.49 -6.60 6.51
C PHE A 20 -5.85 -6.50 7.98
N SER A 21 -5.06 -5.78 8.78
CA SER A 21 -5.40 -5.59 10.20
C SER A 21 -6.68 -4.79 10.36
N GLN A 22 -7.02 -3.95 9.39
CA GLN A 22 -8.26 -3.18 9.37
C GLN A 22 -8.92 -3.29 8.00
N ARG A 23 -9.20 -4.51 7.59
CA ARG A 23 -9.74 -4.77 6.25
C ARG A 23 -11.07 -4.11 5.95
N ARG A 24 -11.81 -3.71 6.98
CA ARG A 24 -13.07 -2.99 6.82
C ARG A 24 -12.87 -1.52 6.49
N LYS A 25 -11.68 -1.00 6.76
CA LYS A 25 -11.33 0.39 6.50
C LYS A 25 -10.71 0.52 5.13
N THR A 26 -10.81 1.70 4.55
CA THR A 26 -10.09 1.99 3.32
C THR A 26 -8.60 2.02 3.62
N LEU A 27 -7.78 1.71 2.62
CA LEU A 27 -6.33 1.55 2.81
C LEU A 27 -5.61 2.75 3.42
N PRO A 28 -5.96 4.02 3.08
CA PRO A 28 -5.27 5.15 3.70
C PRO A 28 -5.34 5.17 5.23
N ASN A 29 -6.41 4.67 5.82
CA ASN A 29 -6.55 4.68 7.28
C ASN A 29 -5.50 3.81 7.98
N PRO A 30 -5.42 2.49 7.73
CA PRO A 30 -4.42 1.66 8.42
C PRO A 30 -3.00 1.95 7.95
N LEU A 31 -2.80 2.23 6.66
CA LEU A 31 -1.46 2.42 6.14
C LEU A 31 -0.82 3.71 6.60
N SER A 32 -1.58 4.79 6.71
CA SER A 32 -1.03 6.06 7.19
C SER A 32 -0.47 5.92 8.59
N GLY A 33 -1.19 5.25 9.47
CA GLY A 33 -0.73 5.04 10.83
C GLY A 33 0.46 4.10 10.92
N ALA A 34 0.40 2.98 10.21
CA ALA A 34 1.45 1.95 10.29
C ALA A 34 2.77 2.40 9.66
N LEU A 35 2.69 3.19 8.60
CA LEU A 35 3.86 3.59 7.83
C LEU A 35 4.32 5.01 8.11
N SER A 36 3.68 5.70 9.04
CA SER A 36 3.97 7.09 9.38
C SER A 36 3.84 8.02 8.18
N LEU A 37 2.84 7.77 7.36
CA LEU A 37 2.51 8.59 6.20
C LEU A 37 1.18 9.29 6.42
N THR A 38 0.92 10.34 5.66
CA THR A 38 -0.39 10.99 5.71
C THR A 38 -1.37 10.18 4.86
N LYS A 39 -2.66 10.34 5.17
CA LYS A 39 -3.70 9.70 4.37
C LYS A 39 -3.63 10.16 2.92
N GLU A 40 -3.28 11.42 2.71
CA GLU A 40 -3.14 11.98 1.38
C GLU A 40 -2.01 11.31 0.60
N GLN A 41 -0.89 11.04 1.27
CA GLN A 41 0.23 10.35 0.63
C GLN A 41 -0.16 8.94 0.20
N VAL A 42 -0.86 8.21 1.06
CA VAL A 42 -1.32 6.87 0.74
C VAL A 42 -2.35 6.91 -0.40
N ALA A 43 -3.28 7.83 -0.35
CA ALA A 43 -4.29 7.98 -1.40
C ALA A 43 -3.64 8.31 -2.75
N ALA A 44 -2.64 9.20 -2.74
CA ALA A 44 -1.90 9.53 -3.96
C ALA A 44 -1.18 8.32 -4.53
N ALA A 45 -0.57 7.51 -3.66
CA ALA A 45 0.11 6.28 -4.08
C ALA A 45 -0.87 5.30 -4.72
N LEU A 46 -2.06 5.15 -4.13
CA LEU A 46 -3.10 4.30 -4.69
C LEU A 46 -3.48 4.77 -6.10
N THR A 47 -3.67 6.07 -6.26
CA THR A 47 -4.02 6.65 -7.55
C THR A 47 -2.92 6.41 -8.58
N VAL A 48 -1.66 6.58 -8.19
CA VAL A 48 -0.52 6.33 -9.06
C VAL A 48 -0.50 4.88 -9.53
N CYS A 49 -0.90 3.96 -8.66
CA CYS A 49 -0.97 2.54 -9.01
C CYS A 49 -2.22 2.16 -9.81
N GLY A 50 -3.06 3.14 -10.12
CA GLY A 50 -4.31 2.87 -10.83
C GLY A 50 -5.40 2.30 -9.95
N LEU A 51 -5.29 2.50 -8.64
CA LEU A 51 -6.26 2.00 -7.67
C LEU A 51 -7.11 3.13 -7.14
N SER A 52 -8.29 2.77 -6.63
CA SER A 52 -9.15 3.76 -5.99
C SER A 52 -8.58 4.16 -4.64
N PRO A 53 -8.59 5.46 -4.29
CA PRO A 53 -8.15 5.89 -2.96
C PRO A 53 -9.06 5.38 -1.84
N THR A 54 -10.20 4.82 -2.19
CA THR A 54 -11.11 4.20 -1.22
C THR A 54 -11.08 2.67 -1.27
N ALA A 55 -10.09 2.10 -1.96
CA ALA A 55 -9.96 0.64 -2.05
C ALA A 55 -9.66 0.05 -0.68
N ARG A 56 -10.08 -1.20 -0.51
CA ARG A 56 -9.82 -1.96 0.71
C ARG A 56 -8.84 -3.09 0.42
N ALA A 57 -8.23 -3.64 1.49
CA ALA A 57 -7.23 -4.69 1.34
C ALA A 57 -7.72 -5.87 0.51
N GLU A 58 -8.95 -6.29 0.73
CA GLU A 58 -9.51 -7.46 0.03
C GLU A 58 -9.73 -7.23 -1.46
N GLU A 59 -9.69 -6.00 -1.91
CA GLU A 59 -9.89 -5.66 -3.33
C GLU A 59 -8.59 -5.72 -4.13
N LEU A 60 -7.45 -5.85 -3.49
CA LEU A 60 -6.16 -5.82 -4.15
C LEU A 60 -5.61 -7.24 -4.37
N THR A 61 -4.97 -7.43 -5.54
CA THR A 61 -4.19 -8.64 -5.80
C THR A 61 -2.79 -8.47 -5.23
N LEU A 62 -2.01 -9.54 -5.18
CA LEU A 62 -0.63 -9.48 -4.74
C LEU A 62 0.19 -8.50 -5.60
N SER A 63 0.02 -8.54 -6.91
CA SER A 63 0.68 -7.61 -7.83
C SER A 63 0.40 -6.16 -7.45
N GLN A 64 -0.86 -5.86 -7.14
CA GLN A 64 -1.26 -4.52 -6.76
C GLN A 64 -0.63 -4.11 -5.44
N PHE A 65 -0.53 -5.03 -4.47
CA PHE A 65 0.16 -4.76 -3.22
C PHE A 65 1.63 -4.48 -3.43
N ILE A 66 2.28 -5.23 -4.33
CA ILE A 66 3.69 -5.01 -4.64
C ILE A 66 3.90 -3.62 -5.23
N SER A 67 3.08 -3.25 -6.21
CA SER A 67 3.16 -1.91 -6.82
C SER A 67 2.91 -0.81 -5.79
N LEU A 68 1.91 -1.00 -4.95
CA LEU A 68 1.58 -0.03 -3.90
C LEU A 68 2.73 0.10 -2.91
N ALA A 69 3.28 -1.02 -2.46
CA ALA A 69 4.39 -1.01 -1.50
C ALA A 69 5.60 -0.29 -2.07
N ASN A 70 5.95 -0.55 -3.33
CA ASN A 70 7.06 0.12 -3.98
C ASN A 70 6.84 1.62 -4.06
N THR A 71 5.62 2.03 -4.42
CA THR A 71 5.27 3.44 -4.51
C THR A 71 5.34 4.12 -3.15
N LEU A 72 4.81 3.48 -2.12
CA LEU A 72 4.84 4.02 -0.76
C LEU A 72 6.27 4.08 -0.23
N TYR A 73 7.09 3.10 -0.56
CA TYR A 73 8.49 3.09 -0.16
C TYR A 73 9.22 4.30 -0.75
N GLU A 74 8.99 4.60 -2.01
CA GLU A 74 9.58 5.76 -2.66
C GLU A 74 9.10 7.06 -2.04
N VAL A 75 7.83 7.16 -1.72
CA VAL A 75 7.27 8.35 -1.07
C VAL A 75 7.96 8.59 0.27
N ARG A 76 8.19 7.51 1.04
CA ARG A 76 8.82 7.64 2.35
C ARG A 76 10.30 7.95 2.26
N HIS A 77 11.00 7.41 1.27
CA HIS A 77 12.46 7.52 1.16
C HIS A 77 12.91 8.44 0.03
N GLY A 78 12.00 8.84 -0.80
CA GLY A 78 12.26 9.77 -1.89
C GLY A 78 11.92 11.17 -1.48
#